data_c845d266b59430144119434298b7f304
#
_entry.id   c845d266b59430144119434298b7f304
#
_cell.length_a   1.000
_cell.length_b   1.000
_cell.length_c   1.000
_cell.angle_alpha   90.00
_cell.angle_beta   90.00
_cell.angle_gamma   90.00
#
_symmetry.space_group_name_H-M   'P 1'
#
loop_
_entity.id
_entity.type
_entity.pdbx_description
1 polymer ?
#
loop_
_entity_poly.entity_id
_entity_poly.type
_entity_poly.pdbx_seq_one_letter_code
_entity_poly.pdbx_strand_id
1 'polypeptide(L)'
;MANNQMELKFPKGGIFIVVLIVAVIILFSKSTVTIGPGIFETLGNGINTDKTYGEGFHIVAPWNRMIVIKVRQQSISDEMNVLSVNGLEVKVNGTIWYEPELKNLGLLIKTKGEDYERELLDPAVNAAARSVVGRYTPEQLYSSKRDV
;
A
#
# COMPACT_ATOMS: atom_id res chain seq x y z
N MET A 1 -60.44 29.02 9.02
CA MET A 1 -59.11 28.42 9.18
C MET A 1 -58.49 28.36 7.78
N ALA A 2 -57.64 29.33 7.48
CA ALA A 2 -57.00 29.40 6.16
C ALA A 2 -55.73 28.54 6.19
N ASN A 3 -55.76 27.50 5.34
CA ASN A 3 -54.60 26.61 5.18
C ASN A 3 -53.66 27.25 4.18
N ASN A 4 -52.65 27.94 4.67
CA ASN A 4 -51.63 28.60 3.84
C ASN A 4 -50.58 27.56 3.41
N GLN A 5 -50.88 26.80 2.38
CA GLN A 5 -49.90 25.97 1.71
C GLN A 5 -48.96 26.89 0.94
N MET A 6 -47.75 27.13 1.45
CA MET A 6 -46.68 27.75 0.70
C MET A 6 -46.29 26.82 -0.45
N GLU A 7 -46.88 26.96 -1.62
CA GLU A 7 -46.35 26.33 -2.83
C GLU A 7 -45.03 27.02 -3.22
N LEU A 8 -43.92 26.37 -2.91
CA LEU A 8 -42.60 26.74 -3.40
C LEU A 8 -42.57 26.50 -4.93
N LYS A 9 -43.03 27.45 -5.74
CA LYS A 9 -42.86 27.48 -7.18
C LYS A 9 -41.40 27.76 -7.49
N PHE A 10 -40.59 26.72 -7.64
CA PHE A 10 -39.26 26.87 -8.18
C PHE A 10 -39.36 27.10 -9.69
N PRO A 11 -38.78 28.20 -10.22
CA PRO A 11 -38.69 28.40 -11.68
C PRO A 11 -37.91 27.23 -12.28
N LYS A 12 -38.29 26.73 -13.45
CA LYS A 12 -37.64 25.58 -14.13
C LYS A 12 -36.12 25.70 -14.20
N GLY A 13 -35.59 26.93 -14.32
CA GLY A 13 -34.14 27.22 -14.23
C GLY A 13 -33.55 27.03 -12.83
N GLY A 14 -34.31 27.31 -11.77
CA GLY A 14 -33.84 27.11 -10.39
C GLY A 14 -33.61 25.62 -10.03
N ILE A 15 -34.48 24.74 -10.53
CA ILE A 15 -34.32 23.30 -10.35
C ILE A 15 -33.02 22.81 -11.02
N PHE A 16 -32.73 23.30 -12.22
CA PHE A 16 -31.50 22.95 -12.94
C PHE A 16 -30.24 23.39 -12.19
N ILE A 17 -30.26 24.60 -11.62
CA ILE A 17 -29.14 25.10 -10.79
C ILE A 17 -28.97 24.25 -9.53
N VAL A 18 -30.06 23.90 -8.85
CA VAL A 18 -29.99 23.03 -7.65
C VAL A 18 -29.41 21.64 -7.98
N VAL A 19 -29.87 21.04 -9.09
CA VAL A 19 -29.35 19.75 -9.55
C VAL A 19 -27.86 19.85 -9.89
N LEU A 20 -27.43 20.93 -10.52
CA LEU A 20 -26.03 21.16 -10.86
C LEU A 20 -25.18 21.33 -9.60
N ILE A 21 -25.66 22.08 -8.59
CA ILE A 21 -24.98 22.25 -7.30
C ILE A 21 -24.88 20.91 -6.57
N VAL A 22 -25.94 20.12 -6.52
CA VAL A 22 -25.94 18.78 -5.90
C VAL A 22 -24.98 17.86 -6.64
N ALA A 23 -24.95 17.88 -7.97
CA ALA A 23 -24.00 17.10 -8.75
C ALA A 23 -22.54 17.50 -8.47
N VAL A 24 -22.26 18.80 -8.37
CA VAL A 24 -20.94 19.32 -7.98
C VAL A 24 -20.58 18.88 -6.56
N ILE A 25 -21.49 18.97 -5.60
CA ILE A 25 -21.26 18.51 -4.22
C ILE A 25 -20.97 17.01 -4.18
N ILE A 26 -21.69 16.18 -4.94
CA ILE A 26 -21.45 14.74 -5.02
C ILE A 26 -20.08 14.45 -5.64
N LEU A 27 -19.68 15.17 -6.67
CA LEU A 27 -18.37 15.01 -7.29
C LEU A 27 -17.24 15.40 -6.35
N PHE A 28 -17.38 16.49 -5.60
CA PHE A 28 -16.36 16.93 -4.64
C PHE A 28 -16.38 16.14 -3.33
N SER A 29 -17.53 15.59 -2.93
CA SER A 29 -17.68 14.79 -1.70
C SER A 29 -16.83 13.51 -1.72
N LYS A 30 -16.49 13.00 -2.89
CA LYS A 30 -15.60 11.83 -3.06
C LYS A 30 -14.14 12.19 -3.24
N SER A 31 -13.79 13.47 -3.22
CA SER A 31 -12.42 13.94 -3.21
C SER A 31 -11.78 13.61 -1.86
N THR A 32 -10.94 12.59 -1.82
CA THR A 32 -10.33 12.13 -0.58
C THR A 32 -9.07 12.92 -0.29
N VAL A 33 -8.98 13.41 0.92
CA VAL A 33 -7.74 13.94 1.49
C VAL A 33 -6.93 12.78 1.99
N THR A 34 -5.70 12.65 1.54
CA THR A 34 -4.83 11.56 1.95
C THR A 34 -3.64 12.10 2.71
N ILE A 35 -3.41 11.50 3.87
CA ILE A 35 -2.25 11.78 4.71
C ILE A 35 -1.26 10.65 4.47
N GLY A 36 -0.23 10.90 3.67
CA GLY A 36 0.83 9.94 3.40
C GLY A 36 1.21 9.86 1.92
N PRO A 37 2.40 9.38 1.62
CA PRO A 37 2.84 9.18 0.24
C PRO A 37 2.04 8.08 -0.41
N GLY A 38 1.68 8.29 -1.67
CA GLY A 38 0.84 7.35 -2.39
C GLY A 38 0.92 7.52 -3.89
N ILE A 39 0.26 6.61 -4.57
CA ILE A 39 0.11 6.56 -6.01
C ILE A 39 -1.35 6.50 -6.38
N PHE A 40 -1.70 7.03 -7.55
CA PHE A 40 -3.08 6.94 -8.05
C PHE A 40 -3.27 5.73 -8.96
N GLU A 41 -4.35 5.02 -8.69
CA GLU A 41 -4.95 4.07 -9.61
C GLU A 41 -6.14 4.74 -10.28
N THR A 42 -6.13 4.84 -11.61
CA THR A 42 -7.21 5.42 -12.39
C THR A 42 -8.07 4.31 -12.97
N LEU A 43 -9.39 4.42 -12.81
CA LEU A 43 -10.34 3.46 -13.36
C LEU A 43 -10.14 3.34 -14.88
N GLY A 44 -9.81 2.11 -15.34
CA GLY A 44 -9.56 1.80 -16.74
C GLY A 44 -8.15 2.09 -17.25
N ASN A 45 -7.30 2.79 -16.51
CA ASN A 45 -5.93 3.12 -16.93
C ASN A 45 -4.86 2.51 -16.01
N GLY A 46 -5.28 1.86 -14.91
CA GLY A 46 -4.39 1.19 -13.97
C GLY A 46 -3.56 2.15 -13.11
N ILE A 47 -2.46 1.62 -12.58
CA ILE A 47 -1.58 2.34 -11.65
C ILE A 47 -0.68 3.30 -12.42
N ASN A 48 -0.68 4.57 -11.99
CA ASN A 48 0.24 5.57 -12.53
C ASN A 48 1.63 5.38 -11.91
N THR A 49 2.59 4.96 -12.73
CA THR A 49 3.97 4.71 -12.31
C THR A 49 4.86 5.95 -12.38
N ASP A 50 4.41 6.97 -13.09
CA ASP A 50 5.25 8.13 -13.43
C ASP A 50 5.23 9.20 -12.34
N LYS A 51 4.21 9.16 -11.48
CA LYS A 51 4.00 10.19 -10.48
C LYS A 51 3.65 9.60 -9.12
N THR A 52 4.53 9.84 -8.16
CA THR A 52 4.30 9.55 -6.75
C THR A 52 3.92 10.84 -6.03
N TYR A 53 2.91 10.78 -5.20
CA TYR A 53 2.44 11.92 -4.42
C TYR A 53 3.02 11.83 -3.01
N GLY A 54 3.55 12.95 -2.53
CA GLY A 54 4.07 13.07 -1.17
C GLY A 54 2.96 13.20 -0.12
N GLU A 55 3.36 13.38 1.11
CA GLU A 55 2.43 13.68 2.21
C GLU A 55 1.75 15.02 1.97
N GLY A 56 0.47 15.11 2.26
CA GLY A 56 -0.28 16.36 2.15
C GLY A 56 -1.71 16.22 1.69
N PHE A 57 -2.29 17.36 1.38
CA PHE A 57 -3.64 17.45 0.84
C PHE A 57 -3.63 17.24 -0.67
N HIS A 58 -4.33 16.23 -1.15
CA HIS A 58 -4.50 15.96 -2.56
C HIS A 58 -5.98 15.82 -2.90
N ILE A 59 -6.43 16.58 -3.89
CA ILE A 59 -7.77 16.44 -4.46
C ILE A 59 -7.72 15.32 -5.50
N VAL A 60 -8.46 14.27 -5.25
CA VAL A 60 -8.52 13.09 -6.10
C VAL A 60 -9.84 13.06 -6.84
N ALA A 61 -9.81 12.86 -8.15
CA ALA A 61 -11.04 12.71 -8.93
C ALA A 61 -11.82 11.47 -8.43
N PRO A 62 -13.17 11.49 -8.48
CA PRO A 62 -14.00 10.42 -7.89
C PRO A 62 -13.83 9.06 -8.56
N TRP A 63 -13.25 9.01 -9.75
CA TRP A 63 -12.90 7.78 -10.46
C TRP A 63 -11.47 7.28 -10.20
N ASN A 64 -10.69 8.01 -9.43
CA ASN A 64 -9.35 7.61 -9.05
C ASN A 64 -9.38 7.04 -7.62
N ARG A 65 -8.58 6.01 -7.39
CA ARG A 65 -8.28 5.48 -6.07
C ARG A 65 -6.84 5.88 -5.72
N MET A 66 -6.62 6.37 -4.51
CA MET A 66 -5.28 6.60 -3.99
C MET A 66 -4.86 5.42 -3.13
N ILE A 67 -3.74 4.81 -3.49
CA ILE A 67 -3.09 3.75 -2.72
C ILE A 67 -2.02 4.41 -1.86
N VAL A 68 -2.23 4.40 -0.56
CA VAL A 68 -1.31 4.99 0.42
C VAL A 68 -0.38 3.92 0.93
N ILE A 69 0.92 4.18 0.86
CA ILE A 69 1.96 3.22 1.23
C ILE A 69 2.89 3.85 2.27
N LYS A 70 3.22 3.08 3.28
CA LYS A 70 4.18 3.50 4.28
C LYS A 70 5.58 3.42 3.68
N VAL A 71 6.23 4.57 3.49
CA VAL A 71 7.62 4.65 2.97
C VAL A 71 8.67 4.78 4.06
N ARG A 72 8.25 4.84 5.33
CA ARG A 72 9.18 4.85 6.45
C ARG A 72 9.75 3.46 6.66
N GLN A 73 10.91 3.41 7.30
CA GLN A 73 11.52 2.15 7.69
C GLN A 73 10.54 1.27 8.47
N GLN A 74 10.39 0.05 8.03
CA GLN A 74 9.52 -0.96 8.61
C GLN A 74 10.35 -2.20 8.94
N SER A 75 9.80 -3.10 9.73
CA SER A 75 10.44 -4.37 10.05
C SER A 75 9.45 -5.50 9.96
N ILE A 76 9.90 -6.62 9.39
CA ILE A 76 9.19 -7.89 9.41
C ILE A 76 10.02 -8.86 10.23
N SER A 77 9.37 -9.53 11.17
CA SER A 77 9.98 -10.65 11.90
C SER A 77 9.41 -11.94 11.36
N ASP A 78 10.28 -12.81 10.91
CA ASP A 78 9.89 -14.11 10.36
C ASP A 78 10.62 -15.24 11.08
N GLU A 79 9.90 -16.34 11.25
CA GLU A 79 10.40 -17.58 11.83
C GLU A 79 10.36 -18.65 10.75
N MET A 80 11.53 -19.14 10.39
CA MET A 80 11.67 -20.11 9.31
C MET A 80 12.44 -21.35 9.74
N ASN A 81 12.02 -22.49 9.23
CA ASN A 81 12.72 -23.75 9.39
C ASN A 81 13.60 -23.99 8.16
N VAL A 82 14.90 -24.11 8.37
CA VAL A 82 15.90 -24.27 7.34
C VAL A 82 16.74 -25.50 7.61
N LEU A 83 17.07 -26.25 6.56
CA LEU A 83 17.96 -27.42 6.70
C LEU A 83 19.43 -26.99 6.68
N SER A 84 20.20 -27.46 7.63
CA SER A 84 21.66 -27.36 7.66
C SER A 84 22.30 -28.23 6.58
N VAL A 85 23.64 -28.13 6.39
CA VAL A 85 24.39 -28.96 5.43
C VAL A 85 24.22 -30.45 5.70
N ASN A 86 24.06 -30.86 6.97
CA ASN A 86 23.86 -32.24 7.39
C ASN A 86 22.39 -32.70 7.31
N GLY A 87 21.47 -31.85 6.76
CA GLY A 87 20.06 -32.18 6.67
C GLY A 87 19.26 -32.05 7.98
N LEU A 88 19.87 -31.47 9.02
CA LEU A 88 19.18 -31.20 10.28
C LEU A 88 18.38 -29.91 10.16
N GLU A 89 17.18 -29.93 10.68
CA GLU A 89 16.30 -28.75 10.71
C GLU A 89 16.78 -27.77 11.80
N VAL A 90 16.98 -26.53 11.37
CA VAL A 90 17.36 -25.40 12.22
C VAL A 90 16.28 -24.34 12.16
N LYS A 91 15.79 -23.94 13.30
CA LYS A 91 14.81 -22.87 13.45
C LYS A 91 15.54 -21.53 13.49
N VAL A 92 15.28 -20.69 12.51
CA VAL A 92 15.89 -19.37 12.39
C VAL A 92 14.84 -18.30 12.61
N ASN A 93 15.10 -17.42 13.58
CA ASN A 93 14.28 -16.23 13.82
C ASN A 93 15.07 -15.02 13.37
N GLY A 94 14.53 -14.28 12.43
CA GLY A 94 15.16 -13.10 11.88
C GLY A 94 14.22 -11.90 11.86
N THR A 95 14.79 -10.71 11.99
CA THR A 95 14.07 -9.45 11.76
C THR A 95 14.76 -8.73 10.64
N ILE A 96 13.97 -8.40 9.62
CA ILE A 96 14.41 -7.69 8.42
C ILE A 96 13.88 -6.29 8.48
N TRP A 97 14.79 -5.33 8.30
CA TRP A 97 14.44 -3.92 8.17
C TRP A 97 14.43 -3.56 6.70
N TYR A 98 13.38 -2.90 6.25
CA TYR A 98 13.24 -2.47 4.87
C TYR A 98 12.59 -1.10 4.79
N GLU A 99 12.84 -0.41 3.70
CA GLU A 99 12.27 0.90 3.42
C GLU A 99 11.94 0.97 1.91
N PRO A 100 10.65 1.12 1.54
CA PRO A 100 10.27 1.26 0.14
C PRO A 100 10.78 2.58 -0.43
N GLU A 101 11.41 2.53 -1.59
CA GLU A 101 11.92 3.73 -2.25
C GLU A 101 10.78 4.50 -2.91
N LEU A 102 10.59 5.75 -2.50
CA LEU A 102 9.50 6.61 -2.97
C LEU A 102 9.44 6.73 -4.51
N LYS A 103 10.60 6.82 -5.16
CA LYS A 103 10.68 6.97 -6.62
C LYS A 103 10.14 5.75 -7.38
N ASN A 104 10.31 4.57 -6.82
CA ASN A 104 9.96 3.30 -7.45
C ASN A 104 8.62 2.73 -6.96
N LEU A 105 7.90 3.47 -6.12
CA LEU A 105 6.68 3.02 -5.47
C LEU A 105 5.61 2.60 -6.49
N GLY A 106 5.41 3.38 -7.55
CA GLY A 106 4.45 3.07 -8.61
C GLY A 106 4.78 1.77 -9.34
N LEU A 107 6.06 1.55 -9.64
CA LEU A 107 6.52 0.32 -10.28
C LEU A 107 6.39 -0.89 -9.35
N LEU A 108 6.74 -0.71 -8.06
CA LEU A 108 6.62 -1.75 -7.04
C LEU A 108 5.17 -2.26 -6.94
N ILE A 109 4.23 -1.35 -6.76
CA ILE A 109 2.81 -1.72 -6.63
C ILE A 109 2.24 -2.28 -7.93
N LYS A 110 2.63 -1.75 -9.09
CA LYS A 110 2.19 -2.27 -10.38
C LYS A 110 2.66 -3.71 -10.64
N THR A 111 3.88 -4.04 -10.20
CA THR A 111 4.50 -5.35 -10.47
C THR A 111 4.24 -6.39 -9.39
N LYS A 112 4.11 -5.97 -8.14
CA LYS A 112 4.01 -6.84 -6.96
C LYS A 112 2.70 -6.71 -6.18
N GLY A 113 1.88 -5.70 -6.52
CA GLY A 113 0.64 -5.44 -5.79
C GLY A 113 0.83 -4.70 -4.47
N GLU A 114 -0.26 -4.51 -3.76
CA GLU A 114 -0.26 -3.85 -2.45
C GLU A 114 0.38 -4.75 -1.37
N ASP A 115 0.34 -6.07 -1.54
CA ASP A 115 0.92 -7.07 -0.63
C ASP A 115 2.37 -7.45 -0.97
N TYR A 116 3.14 -6.52 -1.53
CA TYR A 116 4.54 -6.73 -1.95
C TYR A 116 5.44 -7.28 -0.83
N GLU A 117 5.11 -7.02 0.42
CA GLU A 117 5.83 -7.55 1.58
C GLU A 117 5.81 -9.08 1.57
N ARG A 118 4.63 -9.67 1.46
CA ARG A 118 4.44 -11.12 1.43
C ARG A 118 4.93 -11.74 0.11
N GLU A 119 4.71 -11.05 -1.02
CA GLU A 119 5.04 -11.60 -2.34
C GLU A 119 6.52 -11.48 -2.69
N LEU A 120 7.23 -10.49 -2.15
CA LEU A 120 8.62 -10.23 -2.48
C LEU A 120 9.57 -10.52 -1.32
N LEU A 121 9.27 -9.98 -0.12
CA LEU A 121 10.21 -10.04 1.00
C LEU A 121 10.28 -11.43 1.61
N ASP A 122 9.15 -12.07 1.91
CA ASP A 122 9.14 -13.40 2.52
C ASP A 122 9.92 -14.45 1.69
N PRO A 123 9.67 -14.61 0.37
CA PRO A 123 10.44 -15.55 -0.43
C PRO A 123 11.93 -15.20 -0.52
N ALA A 124 12.27 -13.91 -0.62
CA ALA A 124 13.66 -13.46 -0.72
C ALA A 124 14.44 -13.76 0.56
N VAL A 125 13.83 -13.47 1.71
CA VAL A 125 14.41 -13.74 3.03
C VAL A 125 14.59 -15.23 3.26
N ASN A 126 13.57 -16.03 2.96
CA ASN A 126 13.63 -17.49 3.06
C ASN A 126 14.72 -18.07 2.15
N ALA A 127 14.86 -17.57 0.94
CA ALA A 127 15.93 -18.00 0.02
C ALA A 127 17.32 -17.63 0.55
N ALA A 128 17.50 -16.43 1.08
CA ALA A 128 18.74 -15.96 1.68
C ALA A 128 19.10 -16.80 2.91
N ALA A 129 18.16 -17.03 3.82
CA ALA A 129 18.36 -17.86 5.00
C ALA A 129 18.79 -19.29 4.64
N ARG A 130 18.10 -19.92 3.68
CA ARG A 130 18.48 -21.26 3.18
C ARG A 130 19.87 -21.26 2.55
N SER A 131 20.20 -20.23 1.79
CA SER A 131 21.51 -20.11 1.14
C SER A 131 22.65 -19.98 2.16
N VAL A 132 22.43 -19.27 3.27
CA VAL A 132 23.45 -19.09 4.32
C VAL A 132 23.50 -20.32 5.22
N VAL A 133 22.38 -20.69 5.85
CA VAL A 133 22.32 -21.77 6.84
C VAL A 133 22.69 -23.13 6.23
N GLY A 134 22.29 -23.39 5.00
CA GLY A 134 22.60 -24.64 4.29
C GLY A 134 24.09 -24.89 4.02
N ARG A 135 24.97 -23.91 4.28
CA ARG A 135 26.43 -24.04 4.12
C ARG A 135 27.14 -24.46 5.41
N TYR A 136 26.45 -24.39 6.55
CA TYR A 136 27.04 -24.62 7.86
C TYR A 136 26.45 -25.84 8.53
N THR A 137 27.27 -26.50 9.40
CA THR A 137 26.75 -27.50 10.33
C THR A 137 26.08 -26.80 11.51
N PRO A 138 25.17 -27.46 12.23
CA PRO A 138 24.54 -26.87 13.42
C PRO A 138 25.57 -26.40 14.46
N GLU A 139 26.66 -27.16 14.66
CA GLU A 139 27.75 -26.80 15.58
C GLU A 139 28.42 -25.49 15.14
N GLN A 140 28.67 -25.32 13.84
CA GLN A 140 29.25 -24.10 13.30
C GLN A 140 28.33 -22.91 13.48
N LEU A 141 27.02 -23.07 13.27
CA LEU A 141 26.02 -22.03 13.49
C LEU A 141 25.99 -21.55 14.95
N TYR A 142 26.14 -22.47 15.91
CA TYR A 142 26.15 -22.11 17.30
C TYR A 142 27.51 -21.58 17.78
N SER A 143 28.62 -22.03 17.21
CA SER A 143 29.98 -21.61 17.59
C SER A 143 30.38 -20.27 16.94
N SER A 144 29.94 -20.00 15.70
CA SER A 144 30.29 -18.82 14.92
C SER A 144 29.20 -17.76 14.96
N LYS A 145 28.68 -17.46 16.11
CA LYS A 145 27.58 -16.51 16.32
C LYS A 145 27.82 -15.11 15.75
N ARG A 146 29.07 -14.73 15.41
CA ARG A 146 29.41 -13.40 14.90
C ARG A 146 29.55 -13.32 13.39
N ASP A 147 29.84 -14.42 12.72
CA ASP A 147 30.22 -14.41 11.31
C ASP A 147 29.08 -14.83 10.37
N VAL A 148 28.01 -15.35 10.94
CA VAL A 148 26.79 -15.74 10.20
C VAL A 148 25.83 -14.57 10.09
#